data_3649ad0cb79780db0fd3a6d6e6369e3b
#
_entry.id   3649ad0cb79780db0fd3a6d6e6369e3b
#
_cell.length_a   1.000
_cell.length_b   1.000
_cell.length_c   1.000
_cell.angle_alpha   90.00
_cell.angle_beta   90.00
_cell.angle_gamma   90.00
#
_symmetry.space_group_name_H-M   'P 1'
#
loop_
_entity.id
_entity.type
_entity.pdbx_description
1 polymer ?
#
loop_
_entity_poly.entity_id
_entity_poly.type
_entity_poly.pdbx_seq_one_letter_code
_entity_poly.pdbx_strand_id
1 'polypeptide(L)'
;GALPDCRFESHHAAVEPAMYTVASGIFNVKQDASDEEWRGYVHETIADLRRLSTRGFAFNALTSYSDPGRKRPDLYYADPLELFDYCKRHVSRFVSLLHDTPLYEFTLIVRL
;
A
#
# COMPACT_ATOMS: atom_id res chain seq x y z
N GLY A 1 17.80 -2.75 -8.49
CA GLY A 1 17.06 -3.69 -9.25
C GLY A 1 16.21 -4.58 -8.36
N ALA A 2 15.31 -5.27 -8.98
CA ALA A 2 14.45 -6.18 -8.24
C ALA A 2 15.24 -7.40 -7.79
N LEU A 3 14.93 -7.90 -6.61
CA LEU A 3 15.42 -9.19 -6.18
C LEU A 3 14.77 -10.27 -7.05
N PRO A 4 15.46 -11.42 -7.25
CA PRO A 4 14.87 -12.50 -8.08
C PRO A 4 13.50 -12.95 -7.63
N ASP A 5 13.23 -12.92 -6.33
CA ASP A 5 11.95 -13.35 -5.78
C ASP A 5 10.97 -12.21 -5.54
N CYS A 6 11.30 -11.01 -5.98
CA CYS A 6 10.46 -9.83 -5.80
C CYS A 6 9.57 -9.66 -7.02
N ARG A 7 8.29 -9.43 -6.79
CA ARG A 7 7.32 -9.23 -7.85
C ARG A 7 6.58 -7.93 -7.68
N PHE A 8 6.29 -7.28 -8.80
CA PHE A 8 5.37 -6.17 -8.88
C PHE A 8 4.14 -6.62 -9.66
N GLU A 9 2.97 -6.47 -9.05
CA GLU A 9 1.73 -6.88 -9.67
C GLU A 9 0.63 -5.86 -9.42
N SER A 10 -0.13 -5.56 -10.48
CA SER A 10 -1.38 -4.81 -10.36
C SER A 10 -2.58 -5.74 -10.30
N HIS A 11 -2.41 -7.01 -10.70
CA HIS A 11 -3.42 -8.06 -10.61
C HIS A 11 -2.91 -9.12 -9.65
N HIS A 12 -3.39 -9.10 -8.44
CA HIS A 12 -2.85 -9.97 -7.41
C HIS A 12 -3.60 -11.28 -7.24
N ALA A 13 -4.71 -11.48 -7.94
CA ALA A 13 -5.57 -12.63 -7.71
C ALA A 13 -5.06 -13.93 -8.36
N ALA A 14 -4.28 -13.84 -9.43
CA ALA A 14 -3.87 -14.99 -10.20
C ALA A 14 -2.37 -15.28 -10.15
N VAL A 15 -1.65 -14.66 -9.22
CA VAL A 15 -0.19 -14.75 -9.14
C VAL A 15 0.21 -15.81 -8.14
N GLU A 16 1.26 -16.57 -8.45
CA GLU A 16 1.84 -17.51 -7.50
C GLU A 16 2.51 -16.76 -6.35
N PRO A 17 2.52 -17.32 -5.13
CA PRO A 17 3.18 -16.68 -4.00
C PRO A 17 4.66 -16.40 -4.28
N ALA A 18 5.09 -15.22 -3.87
CA ALA A 18 6.47 -14.79 -3.97
C ALA A 18 7.01 -14.57 -2.56
N MET A 19 8.37 -14.57 -2.41
CA MET A 19 8.96 -14.24 -1.11
C MET A 19 8.65 -12.80 -0.73
N TYR A 20 8.81 -11.89 -1.67
CA TYR A 20 8.51 -10.47 -1.47
C TYR A 20 7.66 -9.95 -2.61
N THR A 21 6.72 -9.08 -2.28
CA THR A 21 5.88 -8.40 -3.27
C THR A 21 6.03 -6.89 -3.07
N VAL A 22 6.21 -6.17 -4.18
CA VAL A 22 6.28 -4.71 -4.15
C VAL A 22 5.18 -4.17 -5.05
N ALA A 23 4.35 -3.29 -4.51
CA ALA A 23 3.26 -2.68 -5.24
C ALA A 23 3.40 -1.16 -5.17
N SER A 24 3.58 -0.53 -6.31
CA SER A 24 3.81 0.91 -6.39
C SER A 24 2.64 1.60 -7.07
N GLY A 25 2.06 2.60 -6.40
CA GLY A 25 1.00 3.41 -6.99
C GLY A 25 -0.35 2.73 -7.17
N ILE A 26 -0.55 1.54 -6.65
CA ILE A 26 -1.78 0.77 -6.89
C ILE A 26 -3.01 1.36 -6.21
N PHE A 27 -2.82 2.23 -5.20
CA PHE A 27 -3.92 2.80 -4.44
C PHE A 27 -4.25 4.23 -4.82
N ASN A 28 -3.53 4.82 -5.76
CA ASN A 28 -3.56 6.27 -5.93
C ASN A 28 -4.79 6.79 -6.67
N VAL A 29 -5.32 6.05 -7.64
CA VAL A 29 -6.42 6.53 -8.48
C VAL A 29 -7.71 5.84 -8.10
N LYS A 30 -8.65 6.58 -7.51
CA LYS A 30 -9.94 6.04 -7.08
C LYS A 30 -11.10 6.46 -7.99
N GLN A 31 -10.86 7.39 -8.89
CA GLN A 31 -11.88 7.93 -9.81
C GLN A 31 -13.14 8.39 -9.05
N ASP A 32 -14.29 7.78 -9.30
CA ASP A 32 -15.57 8.18 -8.69
C ASP A 32 -15.90 7.44 -7.40
N ALA A 33 -15.06 6.51 -6.96
CA ALA A 33 -15.30 5.81 -5.71
C ALA A 33 -15.18 6.75 -4.51
N SER A 34 -15.99 6.53 -3.48
CA SER A 34 -15.86 7.30 -2.25
C SER A 34 -14.58 6.89 -1.50
N ASP A 35 -14.10 7.74 -0.60
CA ASP A 35 -12.94 7.40 0.22
C ASP A 35 -13.20 6.16 1.07
N GLU A 36 -14.43 6.01 1.57
CA GLU A 36 -14.79 4.85 2.37
C GLU A 36 -14.76 3.55 1.56
N GLU A 37 -15.32 3.57 0.35
CA GLU A 37 -15.27 2.41 -0.54
C GLU A 37 -13.83 2.06 -0.90
N TRP A 38 -13.02 3.06 -1.19
CA TRP A 38 -11.64 2.85 -1.58
C TRP A 38 -10.80 2.33 -0.41
N ARG A 39 -11.08 2.79 0.80
CA ARG A 39 -10.40 2.28 2.00
C ARG A 39 -10.63 0.77 2.16
N GLY A 40 -11.87 0.33 1.92
CA GLY A 40 -12.19 -1.10 1.92
C GLY A 40 -11.36 -1.87 0.90
N TYR A 41 -11.26 -1.33 -0.31
CA TYR A 41 -10.44 -1.92 -1.36
C TYR A 41 -8.96 -1.99 -0.95
N VAL A 42 -8.44 -0.93 -0.32
CA VAL A 42 -7.06 -0.91 0.14
C VAL A 42 -6.82 -2.01 1.17
N HIS A 43 -7.73 -2.16 2.13
CA HIS A 43 -7.60 -3.21 3.15
C HIS A 43 -7.65 -4.61 2.54
N GLU A 44 -8.53 -4.84 1.58
CA GLU A 44 -8.61 -6.11 0.87
C GLU A 44 -7.34 -6.40 0.09
N THR A 45 -6.79 -5.38 -0.55
CA THR A 45 -5.57 -5.54 -1.33
C THR A 45 -4.37 -5.84 -0.42
N ILE A 46 -4.31 -5.24 0.75
CA ILE A 46 -3.25 -5.55 1.72
C ILE A 46 -3.36 -7.03 2.15
N ALA A 47 -4.56 -7.52 2.36
CA ALA A 47 -4.76 -8.93 2.69
C ALA A 47 -4.30 -9.84 1.56
N ASP A 48 -4.52 -9.44 0.31
CA ASP A 48 -4.05 -10.18 -0.85
C ASP A 48 -2.52 -10.15 -0.95
N LEU A 49 -1.90 -9.01 -0.69
CA LEU A 49 -0.44 -8.90 -0.68
C LEU A 49 0.16 -9.84 0.37
N ARG A 50 -0.45 -9.91 1.53
CA ARG A 50 -0.01 -10.84 2.57
C ARG A 50 -0.12 -12.28 2.10
N ARG A 51 -1.23 -12.63 1.48
CA ARG A 51 -1.47 -13.99 0.99
C ARG A 51 -0.47 -14.40 -0.10
N LEU A 52 -0.08 -13.44 -0.96
CA LEU A 52 0.82 -13.69 -2.07
C LEU A 52 2.29 -13.63 -1.66
N SER A 53 2.60 -13.23 -0.45
CA SER A 53 3.97 -13.02 0.01
C SER A 53 4.30 -13.98 1.13
N THR A 54 5.51 -14.56 1.11
CA THR A 54 5.93 -15.48 2.17
C THR A 54 6.80 -14.79 3.22
N ARG A 55 7.53 -13.74 2.87
CA ARG A 55 8.43 -13.05 3.79
C ARG A 55 8.07 -11.59 3.99
N GLY A 56 7.37 -10.98 3.07
CA GLY A 56 6.99 -9.59 3.24
C GLY A 56 6.50 -8.94 1.98
N PHE A 57 6.03 -7.72 2.14
CA PHE A 57 5.60 -6.91 1.02
C PHE A 57 5.81 -5.44 1.36
N ALA A 58 5.80 -4.61 0.32
CA ALA A 58 5.88 -3.17 0.46
C ALA A 58 4.93 -2.52 -0.52
N PHE A 59 4.39 -1.38 -0.15
CA PHE A 59 3.59 -0.58 -1.06
C PHE A 59 3.75 0.89 -0.71
N ASN A 60 3.47 1.75 -1.69
CA ASN A 60 3.43 3.19 -1.45
C ASN A 60 2.05 3.72 -1.80
N ALA A 61 1.73 4.88 -1.26
CA ALA A 61 0.46 5.54 -1.51
C ALA A 61 0.64 7.04 -1.32
N LEU A 62 -0.26 7.82 -1.93
CA LEU A 62 -0.30 9.26 -1.67
C LEU A 62 -0.73 9.48 -0.22
N THR A 63 -0.14 10.48 0.41
CA THR A 63 -0.36 10.73 1.84
C THR A 63 -1.45 11.78 2.07
N SER A 64 -2.23 11.58 3.13
CA SER A 64 -3.20 12.58 3.59
C SER A 64 -2.52 13.87 4.06
N TYR A 65 -1.21 13.83 4.30
CA TYR A 65 -0.43 15.01 4.65
C TYR A 65 -0.05 15.86 3.42
N SER A 66 -0.56 15.52 2.24
CA SER A 66 -0.35 16.33 1.04
C SER A 66 -0.99 17.71 1.20
N ASP A 67 -0.38 18.72 0.56
CA ASP A 67 -0.90 20.09 0.62
C ASP A 67 -2.33 20.15 0.08
N PRO A 68 -3.28 20.78 0.82
CA PRO A 68 -4.69 20.81 0.37
C PRO A 68 -4.87 21.38 -1.04
N GLY A 69 -4.08 22.36 -1.43
CA GLY A 69 -4.16 22.97 -2.76
C GLY A 69 -3.65 22.08 -3.88
N ARG A 70 -3.01 20.99 -3.54
CA ARG A 70 -2.46 20.02 -4.52
C ARG A 70 -3.27 18.75 -4.62
N LYS A 71 -4.26 18.56 -3.76
CA LYS A 71 -5.09 17.37 -3.78
C LYS A 71 -6.09 17.42 -4.93
N ARG A 72 -6.28 16.26 -5.55
CA ARG A 72 -7.22 16.09 -6.67
C ARG A 72 -8.35 15.14 -6.25
N PRO A 73 -9.59 15.40 -6.68
CA PRO A 73 -10.72 14.58 -6.24
C PRO A 73 -10.73 13.16 -6.80
N ASP A 74 -10.02 12.91 -7.90
CA ASP A 74 -9.93 11.58 -8.50
C ASP A 74 -8.84 10.71 -7.89
N LEU A 75 -8.08 11.23 -6.93
CA LEU A 75 -6.99 10.50 -6.29
C LEU A 75 -7.33 10.19 -4.85
N TYR A 76 -6.79 9.08 -4.37
CA TYR A 76 -6.94 8.65 -2.98
C TYR A 76 -5.71 9.06 -2.17
N TYR A 77 -5.94 9.74 -1.07
CA TYR A 77 -4.88 10.16 -0.15
C TYR A 77 -5.04 9.39 1.15
N ALA A 78 -4.21 8.38 1.32
CA ALA A 78 -4.31 7.49 2.46
C ALA A 78 -3.75 8.13 3.73
N ASP A 79 -4.35 7.81 4.86
CA ASP A 79 -3.80 8.17 6.16
C ASP A 79 -2.70 7.16 6.51
N PRO A 80 -1.42 7.58 6.51
CA PRO A 80 -0.34 6.64 6.78
C PRO A 80 -0.42 6.02 8.18
N LEU A 81 -0.93 6.76 9.15
CA LEU A 81 -1.05 6.25 10.52
C LEU A 81 -2.14 5.18 10.61
N GLU A 82 -3.25 5.36 9.90
CA GLU A 82 -4.31 4.37 9.85
C GLU A 82 -3.81 3.07 9.23
N LEU A 83 -3.10 3.16 8.10
CA LEU A 83 -2.59 1.97 7.42
C LEU A 83 -1.47 1.31 8.21
N PHE A 84 -0.61 2.09 8.87
CA PHE A 84 0.41 1.55 9.74
C PHE A 84 -0.23 0.75 10.87
N ASP A 85 -1.21 1.33 11.54
CA ASP A 85 -1.93 0.67 12.64
C ASP A 85 -2.64 -0.58 12.15
N TYR A 86 -3.31 -0.50 11.00
CA TYR A 86 -4.01 -1.64 10.42
C TYR A 86 -3.04 -2.80 10.18
N CYS A 87 -1.90 -2.53 9.57
CA CYS A 87 -0.92 -3.57 9.28
C CYS A 87 -0.34 -4.17 10.57
N LYS A 88 -0.09 -3.34 11.58
CA LYS A 88 0.42 -3.83 12.85
C LYS A 88 -0.57 -4.72 13.58
N ARG A 89 -1.85 -4.40 13.49
CA ARG A 89 -2.90 -5.13 14.22
C ARG A 89 -3.35 -6.39 13.48
N HIS A 90 -3.37 -6.36 12.15
CA HIS A 90 -4.02 -7.43 11.38
C HIS A 90 -3.06 -8.24 10.50
N VAL A 91 -1.84 -7.78 10.30
CA VAL A 91 -0.92 -8.44 9.38
C VAL A 91 0.35 -8.91 10.08
N SER A 92 1.11 -7.99 10.67
CA SER A 92 2.41 -8.32 11.26
C SER A 92 2.81 -7.23 12.25
N ARG A 93 3.58 -7.60 13.26
CA ARG A 93 4.16 -6.63 14.18
C ARG A 93 5.36 -5.90 13.56
N PHE A 94 5.91 -6.40 12.46
CA PHE A 94 7.12 -5.85 11.86
C PHE A 94 6.78 -4.96 10.68
N VAL A 95 6.35 -3.73 10.98
CA VAL A 95 5.92 -2.76 9.99
C VAL A 95 6.79 -1.50 10.12
N SER A 96 7.31 -1.04 8.98
CA SER A 96 8.06 0.21 8.90
C SER A 96 7.29 1.21 8.05
N LEU A 97 7.15 2.43 8.54
CA LEU A 97 6.52 3.54 7.83
C LEU A 97 7.59 4.55 7.46
N LEU A 98 7.77 4.78 6.16
CA LEU A 98 8.72 5.75 5.64
C LEU A 98 7.95 6.92 5.04
N HIS A 99 8.10 8.10 5.66
CA HIS A 99 7.41 9.32 5.25
C HIS A 99 8.34 10.52 5.40
N ASP A 100 9.54 10.38 4.82
CA ASP A 100 10.61 11.34 5.00
C ASP A 100 11.11 11.94 3.68
N THR A 101 10.37 11.72 2.58
CA THR A 101 10.74 12.28 1.29
C THR A 101 9.95 13.55 1.01
N PRO A 102 10.45 14.42 0.10
CA PRO A 102 9.69 15.61 -0.29
C PRO A 102 8.49 15.31 -1.19
N LEU A 103 8.29 14.05 -1.55
CA LEU A 103 7.16 13.63 -2.37
C LEU A 103 5.90 13.47 -1.52
N TYR A 104 4.75 13.61 -2.16
CA TYR A 104 3.46 13.48 -1.48
C TYR A 104 3.04 12.02 -1.32
N GLU A 105 3.99 11.15 -0.97
CA GLU A 105 3.72 9.73 -0.76
C GLU A 105 4.50 9.19 0.43
N PHE A 106 4.01 8.04 0.92
CA PHE A 106 4.69 7.29 1.97
C PHE A 106 4.83 5.85 1.53
N THR A 107 5.71 5.12 2.19
CA THR A 107 5.94 3.70 1.93
C THR A 107 5.74 2.92 3.21
N LEU A 108 5.01 1.82 3.13
CA LEU A 108 4.92 0.86 4.21
C LEU A 108 5.65 -0.41 3.79
N ILE A 109 6.51 -0.90 4.69
CA ILE A 109 7.24 -2.14 4.49
C ILE A 109 6.79 -3.10 5.60
N VAL A 110 6.28 -4.25 5.21
CA VAL A 110 5.75 -5.23 6.14
C VAL A 110 6.56 -6.51 6.01
N ARG A 111 7.15 -6.95 7.12
CA ARG A 111 7.85 -8.25 7.18
C ARG A 111 6.96 -9.25 7.89
N LEU A 112 6.76 -10.37 7.26
CA LEU A 112 5.90 -11.43 7.80
C LEU A 112 6.66 -12.43 8.69
#